data_5d20848a33b0393ae125fd8e5b508ccc
#
_entry.id   5d20848a33b0393ae125fd8e5b508ccc
#
_cell.length_a   1.000
_cell.length_b   1.000
_cell.length_c   1.000
_cell.angle_alpha   90.00
_cell.angle_beta   90.00
_cell.angle_gamma   90.00
#
_symmetry.space_group_name_H-M   'P 1'
#
loop_
_entity.id
_entity.type
_entity.pdbx_description
1 polymer ?
#
loop_
_entity_poly.entity_id
_entity_poly.type
_entity_poly.pdbx_seq_one_letter_code
_entity_poly.pdbx_strand_id
1 'polypeptide(L)'
;DALPIYITHGEGLAILTPAWMEHILNDDTLPMFVEFAKNVWGLSGDDDYALAHAGIDALKKFFFETMGIPANLRAVGITDDRNFEVMAKKACEGSKGSFVPLSKDDIVEIYRAAF
;
A
#
# COMPACT_ATOMS: atom_id res chain seq x y z
N ASP A 1 -13.98 -10.43 -1.23
CA ASP A 1 -12.56 -10.21 -1.13
C ASP A 1 -11.95 -10.02 -2.52
N ALA A 2 -11.10 -9.01 -2.69
CA ALA A 2 -10.50 -8.68 -3.98
C ALA A 2 -9.29 -9.52 -4.32
N LEU A 3 -8.79 -10.32 -3.37
CA LEU A 3 -7.58 -11.14 -3.55
C LEU A 3 -7.93 -12.60 -3.81
N PRO A 4 -7.06 -13.31 -4.55
CA PRO A 4 -7.24 -14.76 -4.74
C PRO A 4 -7.30 -15.51 -3.40
N ILE A 5 -8.04 -16.59 -3.37
CA ILE A 5 -8.33 -17.33 -2.13
C ILE A 5 -7.09 -17.99 -1.50
N TYR A 6 -6.04 -18.22 -2.27
CA TYR A 6 -4.83 -18.85 -1.74
C TYR A 6 -3.84 -17.85 -1.11
N ILE A 7 -4.18 -16.55 -1.11
CA ILE A 7 -3.40 -15.52 -0.42
C ILE A 7 -4.16 -15.17 0.86
N THR A 8 -3.48 -15.20 1.99
CA THR A 8 -4.12 -14.80 3.24
C THR A 8 -4.43 -13.31 3.22
N HIS A 9 -5.49 -12.92 3.91
CA HIS A 9 -5.89 -11.52 4.00
C HIS A 9 -4.75 -10.65 4.56
N GLY A 10 -4.07 -11.13 5.60
CA GLY A 10 -2.95 -10.40 6.22
C GLY A 10 -1.78 -10.19 5.28
N GLU A 11 -1.40 -11.22 4.50
CA GLU A 11 -0.33 -11.09 3.51
C GLU A 11 -0.70 -10.07 2.43
N GLY A 12 -1.94 -10.15 1.94
CA GLY A 12 -2.42 -9.21 0.94
C GLY A 12 -2.42 -7.77 1.43
N LEU A 13 -2.87 -7.54 2.66
CA LEU A 13 -2.85 -6.20 3.27
C LEU A 13 -1.42 -5.68 3.43
N ALA A 14 -0.50 -6.53 3.89
CA ALA A 14 0.89 -6.12 4.09
C ALA A 14 1.58 -5.75 2.77
N ILE A 15 1.25 -6.46 1.70
CA ILE A 15 1.81 -6.18 0.37
C ILE A 15 1.22 -4.90 -0.22
N LEU A 16 -0.10 -4.71 -0.11
CA LEU A 16 -0.80 -3.60 -0.75
C LEU A 16 -0.71 -2.29 0.03
N THR A 17 -0.58 -2.33 1.36
CA THR A 17 -0.62 -1.13 2.19
C THR A 17 0.49 -0.13 1.85
N PRO A 18 1.77 -0.51 1.73
CA PRO A 18 2.80 0.45 1.32
C PRO A 18 2.55 1.05 -0.07
N ALA A 19 2.09 0.24 -1.03
CA ALA A 19 1.78 0.73 -2.37
C ALA A 19 0.63 1.72 -2.33
N TRP A 20 -0.40 1.47 -1.52
CA TRP A 20 -1.51 2.38 -1.30
C TRP A 20 -1.03 3.69 -0.67
N MET A 21 -0.19 3.62 0.34
CA MET A 21 0.36 4.80 1.00
C MET A 21 1.14 5.69 0.02
N GLU A 22 1.99 5.10 -0.81
CA GLU A 22 2.72 5.84 -1.83
C GLU A 22 1.77 6.50 -2.84
N HIS A 23 0.69 5.79 -3.20
CA HIS A 23 -0.27 6.29 -4.17
C HIS A 23 -1.05 7.51 -3.64
N ILE A 24 -1.45 7.49 -2.37
CA ILE A 24 -2.25 8.59 -1.79
C ILE A 24 -1.39 9.72 -1.22
N LEU A 25 -0.07 9.59 -1.19
CA LEU A 25 0.82 10.64 -0.69
C LEU A 25 0.81 11.83 -1.62
N ASN A 26 0.35 12.98 -1.14
CA ASN A 26 0.31 14.24 -1.87
C ASN A 26 0.36 15.40 -0.86
N ASP A 27 0.28 16.64 -1.32
CA ASP A 27 0.35 17.80 -0.45
C ASP A 27 -0.72 17.81 0.63
N ASP A 28 -1.90 17.29 0.35
CA ASP A 28 -3.00 17.26 1.31
C ASP A 28 -2.80 16.21 2.40
N THR A 29 -2.21 15.07 2.05
CA THR A 29 -1.99 13.96 2.99
C THR A 29 -0.61 14.02 3.64
N LEU A 30 0.30 14.82 3.12
CA LEU A 30 1.69 14.90 3.58
C LEU A 30 1.83 15.09 5.10
N PRO A 31 1.10 15.99 5.76
CA PRO A 31 1.25 16.17 7.21
C PRO A 31 1.02 14.90 8.01
N MET A 32 0.07 14.08 7.58
CA MET A 32 -0.26 12.82 8.26
C MET A 32 0.89 11.80 8.11
N PHE A 33 1.49 11.73 6.92
CA PHE A 33 2.63 10.83 6.69
C PHE A 33 3.89 11.29 7.43
N VAL A 34 4.08 12.61 7.58
CA VAL A 34 5.17 13.16 8.38
C VAL A 34 4.99 12.76 9.85
N GLU A 35 3.79 12.90 10.40
CA GLU A 35 3.50 12.45 11.77
C GLU A 35 3.72 10.95 11.94
N PHE A 36 3.31 10.16 10.97
CA PHE A 36 3.52 8.72 10.96
C PHE A 36 5.02 8.39 11.06
N ALA A 37 5.84 9.04 10.24
CA ALA A 37 7.29 8.81 10.25
C ALA A 37 7.91 9.18 11.60
N LYS A 38 7.51 10.31 12.18
CA LYS A 38 8.05 10.80 13.45
C LYS A 38 7.57 9.99 14.64
N ASN A 39 6.27 9.75 14.72
CA ASN A 39 5.66 9.18 15.93
C ASN A 39 5.72 7.66 15.99
N VAL A 40 5.65 6.99 14.86
CA VAL A 40 5.70 5.52 14.82
C VAL A 40 7.13 5.03 14.69
N TRP A 41 7.94 5.66 13.83
CA TRP A 41 9.28 5.17 13.49
C TRP A 41 10.40 6.00 14.12
N GLY A 42 10.09 7.11 14.76
CA GLY A 42 11.11 7.97 15.40
C GLY A 42 12.05 8.64 14.42
N LEU A 43 11.60 8.86 13.19
CA LEU A 43 12.41 9.47 12.14
C LEU A 43 12.39 11.00 12.24
N SER A 44 13.39 11.65 11.67
CA SER A 44 13.48 13.11 11.61
C SER A 44 14.15 13.52 10.31
N GLY A 45 13.91 14.76 9.87
CA GLY A 45 14.50 15.31 8.66
C GLY A 45 13.90 16.66 8.31
N ASP A 46 14.57 17.38 7.41
CA ASP A 46 14.17 18.72 7.00
C ASP A 46 13.22 18.74 5.79
N ASP A 47 13.21 17.67 5.00
CA ASP A 47 12.35 17.54 3.82
C ASP A 47 11.15 16.65 4.17
N ASP A 48 9.96 17.24 4.16
CA ASP A 48 8.73 16.53 4.56
C ASP A 48 8.40 15.34 3.65
N TYR A 49 8.56 15.46 2.33
CA TYR A 49 8.33 14.35 1.43
C TYR A 49 9.36 13.24 1.61
N ALA A 50 10.63 13.58 1.77
CA ALA A 50 11.65 12.58 2.05
C ALA A 50 11.37 11.84 3.36
N LEU A 51 10.91 12.58 4.37
CA LEU A 51 10.54 12.01 5.67
C LEU A 51 9.31 11.09 5.55
N ALA A 52 8.31 11.52 4.79
CA ALA A 52 7.11 10.71 4.53
C ALA A 52 7.46 9.40 3.82
N HIS A 53 8.28 9.47 2.77
CA HIS A 53 8.75 8.28 2.06
C HIS A 53 9.58 7.37 2.96
N ALA A 54 10.42 7.94 3.81
CA ALA A 54 11.22 7.17 4.77
C ALA A 54 10.33 6.40 5.76
N GLY A 55 9.21 6.99 6.17
CA GLY A 55 8.23 6.32 7.03
C GLY A 55 7.57 5.13 6.34
N ILE A 56 7.20 5.29 5.07
CA ILE A 56 6.63 4.20 4.29
C ILE A 56 7.67 3.10 4.05
N ASP A 57 8.91 3.46 3.77
CA ASP A 57 10.00 2.49 3.60
C ASP A 57 10.28 1.72 4.89
N ALA A 58 10.18 2.38 6.04
CA ALA A 58 10.31 1.71 7.33
C ALA A 58 9.21 0.66 7.54
N LEU A 59 7.98 0.95 7.11
CA LEU A 59 6.88 0.00 7.15
C LEU A 59 7.13 -1.19 6.22
N LYS A 60 7.60 -0.95 5.00
CA LYS A 60 7.98 -2.01 4.06
C LYS A 60 9.02 -2.93 4.68
N LYS A 61 10.06 -2.35 5.27
CA LYS A 61 11.14 -3.10 5.90
C LYS A 61 10.61 -3.95 7.05
N PHE A 62 9.71 -3.40 7.85
CA PHE A 62 9.10 -4.12 8.94
C PHE A 62 8.32 -5.34 8.43
N PHE A 63 7.46 -5.16 7.44
CA PHE A 63 6.66 -6.27 6.90
C PHE A 63 7.52 -7.32 6.18
N PHE A 64 8.41 -6.89 5.31
CA PHE A 64 9.07 -7.80 4.36
C PHE A 64 10.35 -8.39 4.91
N GLU A 65 11.08 -7.67 5.73
CA GLU A 65 12.32 -8.16 6.33
C GLU A 65 12.13 -8.66 7.75
N THR A 66 11.46 -7.90 8.62
CA THR A 66 11.31 -8.28 10.04
C THR A 66 10.26 -9.36 10.21
N MET A 67 9.08 -9.24 9.58
CA MET A 67 8.02 -10.22 9.65
C MET A 67 8.16 -11.34 8.63
N GLY A 68 8.98 -11.15 7.59
CA GLY A 68 9.21 -12.16 6.56
C GLY A 68 8.05 -12.33 5.58
N ILE A 69 7.18 -11.33 5.43
CA ILE A 69 6.08 -11.40 4.47
C ILE A 69 6.63 -11.21 3.05
N PRO A 70 6.17 -11.98 2.06
CA PRO A 70 6.60 -11.78 0.66
C PRO A 70 6.37 -10.34 0.19
N ALA A 71 7.33 -9.80 -0.57
CA ALA A 71 7.39 -8.36 -0.85
C ALA A 71 6.46 -7.87 -1.96
N ASN A 72 5.86 -8.77 -2.73
CA ASN A 72 4.99 -8.38 -3.85
C ASN A 72 4.00 -9.50 -4.19
N LEU A 73 3.05 -9.17 -5.05
CA LEU A 73 2.01 -10.11 -5.44
C LEU A 73 2.56 -11.34 -6.19
N ARG A 74 3.62 -11.17 -6.96
CA ARG A 74 4.25 -12.29 -7.67
C ARG A 74 4.82 -13.33 -6.71
N ALA A 75 5.39 -12.87 -5.60
CA ALA A 75 5.98 -13.75 -4.60
C ALA A 75 4.95 -14.62 -3.87
N VAL A 76 3.66 -14.22 -3.88
CA VAL A 76 2.58 -15.00 -3.29
C VAL A 76 1.73 -15.73 -4.33
N GLY A 77 2.20 -15.82 -5.58
CA GLY A 77 1.58 -16.66 -6.59
C GLY A 77 0.74 -15.94 -7.65
N ILE A 78 0.62 -14.63 -7.59
CA ILE A 78 -0.07 -13.86 -8.62
C ILE A 78 0.94 -13.52 -9.71
N THR A 79 0.93 -14.30 -10.80
CA THR A 79 1.96 -14.23 -11.83
C THR A 79 1.60 -13.38 -13.04
N ASP A 80 0.35 -12.90 -13.13
CA ASP A 80 -0.09 -12.01 -14.20
C ASP A 80 -1.12 -11.01 -13.67
N ASP A 81 -1.42 -9.99 -14.48
CA ASP A 81 -2.31 -8.89 -14.09
C ASP A 81 -3.72 -8.99 -14.70
N ARG A 82 -4.08 -10.13 -15.26
CA ARG A 82 -5.35 -10.33 -15.96
C ARG A 82 -6.57 -9.90 -15.18
N ASN A 83 -6.57 -10.16 -13.88
CA ASN A 83 -7.73 -9.96 -13.02
C ASN A 83 -7.70 -8.65 -12.26
N PHE A 84 -6.69 -7.80 -12.46
CA PHE A 84 -6.57 -6.55 -11.71
C PHE A 84 -7.75 -5.61 -11.93
N GLU A 85 -8.26 -5.53 -13.16
CA GLU A 85 -9.44 -4.71 -13.46
C GLU A 85 -10.67 -5.17 -12.67
N VAL A 86 -10.93 -6.47 -12.62
CA VAL A 86 -12.08 -7.04 -11.90
C VAL A 86 -11.90 -6.86 -10.40
N MET A 87 -10.70 -7.13 -9.89
CA MET A 87 -10.37 -6.97 -8.48
C MET A 87 -10.51 -5.52 -8.06
N ALA A 88 -10.03 -4.59 -8.88
CA ALA A 88 -10.10 -3.16 -8.61
C ALA A 88 -11.53 -2.65 -8.60
N LYS A 89 -12.40 -3.15 -9.48
CA LYS A 89 -13.80 -2.77 -9.50
C LYS A 89 -14.49 -3.12 -8.18
N LYS A 90 -14.25 -4.33 -7.67
CA LYS A 90 -14.82 -4.76 -6.40
C LYS A 90 -14.27 -3.95 -5.23
N ALA A 91 -12.96 -3.72 -5.20
CA ALA A 91 -12.31 -2.96 -4.15
C ALA A 91 -12.74 -1.48 -4.16
N CYS A 92 -12.96 -0.90 -5.34
CA CYS A 92 -13.45 0.46 -5.49
C CYS A 92 -14.80 0.65 -4.81
N GLU A 93 -15.72 -0.29 -4.97
CA GLU A 93 -17.03 -0.25 -4.31
C GLU A 93 -16.88 -0.22 -2.78
N GLY A 94 -15.91 -0.95 -2.25
CA GLY A 94 -15.63 -0.98 -0.82
C GLY A 94 -14.91 0.26 -0.28
N SER A 95 -14.30 1.07 -1.14
CA SER A 95 -13.50 2.22 -0.70
C SER A 95 -14.27 3.53 -0.59
N LYS A 96 -15.54 3.56 -0.97
CA LYS A 96 -16.32 4.80 -1.10
C LYS A 96 -16.45 5.62 0.18
N GLY A 97 -16.36 5.02 1.33
CA GLY A 97 -16.42 5.73 2.61
C GLY A 97 -15.07 5.93 3.27
N SER A 98 -13.97 5.65 2.59
CA SER A 98 -12.65 5.70 3.18
C SER A 98 -12.08 7.11 3.20
N PHE A 99 -10.98 7.29 3.94
CA PHE A 99 -10.29 8.56 4.13
C PHE A 99 -9.91 9.22 2.79
N VAL A 100 -9.35 8.43 1.87
CA VAL A 100 -9.10 8.87 0.50
C VAL A 100 -9.85 7.91 -0.41
N PRO A 101 -11.01 8.30 -0.95
CA PRO A 101 -11.74 7.43 -1.88
C PRO A 101 -10.91 7.15 -3.13
N LEU A 102 -10.91 5.90 -3.57
CA LEU A 102 -10.10 5.46 -4.70
C LEU A 102 -11.00 5.08 -5.87
N SER A 103 -10.63 5.52 -7.07
CA SER A 103 -11.26 5.07 -8.31
C SER A 103 -10.77 3.66 -8.65
N LYS A 104 -11.44 3.02 -9.59
CA LYS A 104 -11.00 1.71 -10.10
C LYS A 104 -9.57 1.82 -10.68
N ASP A 105 -9.27 2.89 -11.40
CA ASP A 105 -7.95 3.10 -12.01
C ASP A 105 -6.87 3.30 -10.93
N ASP A 106 -7.19 4.03 -9.86
CA ASP A 106 -6.27 4.17 -8.71
C ASP A 106 -5.90 2.81 -8.14
N ILE A 107 -6.88 1.95 -7.97
CA ILE A 107 -6.68 0.63 -7.37
C ILE A 107 -5.89 -0.28 -8.31
N VAL A 108 -6.14 -0.21 -9.63
CA VAL A 108 -5.32 -0.95 -10.60
C VAL A 108 -3.86 -0.51 -10.52
N GLU A 109 -3.59 0.79 -10.40
CA GLU A 109 -2.22 1.30 -10.25
C GLU A 109 -1.56 0.77 -8.98
N ILE A 110 -2.30 0.71 -7.87
CA ILE A 110 -1.78 0.15 -6.61
C ILE A 110 -1.42 -1.32 -6.78
N TYR A 111 -2.27 -2.10 -7.42
CA TYR A 111 -1.98 -3.52 -7.69
C TYR A 111 -0.75 -3.67 -8.57
N ARG A 112 -0.60 -2.84 -9.60
CA ARG A 112 0.57 -2.88 -10.48
C ARG A 112 1.85 -2.49 -9.74
N ALA A 113 1.78 -1.52 -8.85
CA ALA A 113 2.92 -1.12 -8.03
C ALA A 113 3.35 -2.23 -7.06
N ALA A 114 2.42 -3.06 -6.62
CA ALA A 114 2.67 -4.19 -5.72
C ALA A 114 2.99 -5.50 -6.48
N PHE A 115 2.86 -5.49 -7.79
CA PHE A 115 3.06 -6.67 -8.63
C PHE A 115 4.55 -6.96 -8.83
#